data_bb6527daa7cff61a83349ff6e6c8f81e
#
_entry.id   bb6527daa7cff61a83349ff6e6c8f81e
#
_cell.length_a   1.000
_cell.length_b   1.000
_cell.length_c   1.000
_cell.angle_alpha   90.00
_cell.angle_beta   90.00
_cell.angle_gamma   90.00
#
_symmetry.space_group_name_H-M   'P 1'
#
loop_
_entity.id
_entity.type
_entity.pdbx_description
1 polymer ?
#
loop_
_entity_poly.entity_id
_entity_poly.type
_entity_poly.pdbx_seq_one_letter_code
_entity_poly.pdbx_strand_id
1 'polypeptide(L)'
;GSATVTGTPKQLASVSKFVASDGELKLKLDPEKLSDVVRKGAPTLLKEGKDAKIEIVDHTTPKVVPSEDGVGFDEGKLAESAAEAATTGDRKVEIATKSVPAKFTTEDAEKMGVKEVVSSIETPLTNDAVRTTNLKVGTQKVANTLVKPDEEFSLLKALGPIDAAHGFVSSGVVANGFNSTALGGGLSQLSTNTFNLGYRAGFVDVEHKPHSKYFSRYPMGMESTLWEGKYDMRFKNNTPYGAVIDTWVADGKVYSKLWSTKYWDVETSTSKPYAQVAPTTKVNPARDCEPSGAGGPGFTVTVSRKVSRDGKIHENSSYKWTYSPTNRVVCK
;
A
#
# COMPACT_ATOMS: atom_id res chain seq x y z
N GLY A 1 30.92 -19.80 -6.03
CA GLY A 1 32.21 -19.26 -6.44
C GLY A 1 32.94 -18.72 -5.22
N SER A 2 34.26 -18.95 -5.14
CA SER A 2 35.10 -18.38 -4.08
C SER A 2 35.43 -16.92 -4.42
N ALA A 3 35.21 -16.00 -3.48
CA ALA A 3 35.66 -14.62 -3.59
C ALA A 3 36.76 -14.39 -2.56
N THR A 4 37.81 -13.64 -2.94
CA THR A 4 38.92 -13.29 -2.04
C THR A 4 38.84 -11.79 -1.76
N VAL A 5 38.84 -11.42 -0.48
CA VAL A 5 38.90 -10.02 -0.04
C VAL A 5 40.27 -9.80 0.61
N THR A 6 40.97 -8.75 0.16
CA THR A 6 42.27 -8.37 0.74
C THR A 6 42.06 -7.18 1.66
N GLY A 7 42.25 -7.37 2.96
CA GLY A 7 42.30 -6.28 3.94
C GLY A 7 43.68 -5.64 4.01
N THR A 8 43.77 -4.34 3.86
CA THR A 8 45.07 -3.64 4.06
C THR A 8 45.42 -3.53 5.55
N PRO A 9 46.70 -3.41 5.93
CA PRO A 9 47.07 -3.21 7.34
C PRO A 9 46.37 -1.98 7.97
N LYS A 10 46.14 -0.92 7.22
CA LYS A 10 45.45 0.27 7.68
C LYS A 10 43.97 0.00 8.00
N GLN A 11 43.31 -0.81 7.16
CA GLN A 11 41.92 -1.21 7.41
C GLN A 11 41.80 -2.08 8.64
N LEU A 12 42.71 -3.09 8.77
CA LEU A 12 42.73 -3.97 9.95
C LEU A 12 43.04 -3.20 11.24
N ALA A 13 43.99 -2.26 11.21
CA ALA A 13 44.33 -1.41 12.35
C ALA A 13 43.12 -0.56 12.80
N SER A 14 42.29 -0.05 11.84
CA SER A 14 41.13 0.78 12.15
C SER A 14 39.99 0.03 12.85
N VAL A 15 39.96 -1.30 12.75
CA VAL A 15 38.93 -2.17 13.34
C VAL A 15 39.47 -3.03 14.50
N SER A 16 40.74 -2.83 14.90
CA SER A 16 41.41 -3.63 15.92
C SER A 16 41.66 -2.85 17.20
N LYS A 17 41.71 -3.59 18.32
CA LYS A 17 42.13 -3.10 19.63
C LYS A 17 42.85 -4.21 20.40
N PHE A 18 43.79 -3.85 21.28
CA PHE A 18 44.36 -4.77 22.23
C PHE A 18 43.59 -4.70 23.55
N VAL A 19 43.27 -5.86 24.10
CA VAL A 19 42.55 -6.00 25.37
C VAL A 19 43.39 -6.87 26.30
N ALA A 20 43.63 -6.39 27.53
CA ALA A 20 44.30 -7.22 28.55
C ALA A 20 43.34 -8.32 29.04
N SER A 21 43.81 -9.59 28.96
CA SER A 21 43.07 -10.74 29.45
C SER A 21 44.09 -11.77 29.95
N ASP A 22 43.92 -12.21 31.19
CA ASP A 22 44.74 -13.24 31.81
C ASP A 22 46.26 -12.90 31.86
N GLY A 23 46.58 -11.59 32.02
CA GLY A 23 47.94 -11.09 32.03
C GLY A 23 48.61 -10.92 30.67
N GLU A 24 47.90 -11.15 29.58
CA GLU A 24 48.36 -11.00 28.21
C GLU A 24 47.57 -9.94 27.45
N LEU A 25 48.17 -9.33 26.43
CA LEU A 25 47.49 -8.46 25.48
C LEU A 25 46.97 -9.30 24.30
N LYS A 26 45.65 -9.42 24.22
CA LYS A 26 44.98 -10.13 23.12
C LYS A 26 44.45 -9.15 22.09
N LEU A 27 44.76 -9.44 20.82
CA LEU A 27 44.19 -8.70 19.70
C LEU A 27 42.67 -9.04 19.58
N LYS A 28 41.83 -8.04 19.59
CA LYS A 28 40.40 -8.17 19.26
C LYS A 28 40.07 -7.29 18.08
N LEU A 29 39.27 -7.80 17.17
CA LEU A 29 38.69 -7.05 16.04
C LEU A 29 37.23 -6.74 16.33
N ASP A 30 36.81 -5.56 15.90
CA ASP A 30 35.42 -5.15 15.96
C ASP A 30 34.64 -5.92 14.88
N PRO A 31 33.66 -6.78 15.25
CA PRO A 31 32.98 -7.65 14.29
C PRO A 31 32.22 -6.90 13.22
N GLU A 32 31.49 -5.84 13.61
CA GLU A 32 30.67 -5.05 12.68
C GLU A 32 31.54 -4.29 11.67
N LYS A 33 32.59 -3.61 12.17
CA LYS A 33 33.49 -2.85 11.30
C LYS A 33 34.30 -3.74 10.38
N LEU A 34 34.71 -4.91 10.85
CA LEU A 34 35.40 -5.90 10.00
C LEU A 34 34.48 -6.44 8.90
N SER A 35 33.23 -6.73 9.25
CA SER A 35 32.20 -7.15 8.30
C SER A 35 31.95 -6.08 7.22
N ASP A 36 31.98 -4.81 7.57
CA ASP A 36 31.87 -3.71 6.60
C ASP A 36 33.06 -3.65 5.64
N VAL A 37 34.26 -3.92 6.11
CA VAL A 37 35.46 -4.01 5.24
C VAL A 37 35.30 -5.14 4.25
N VAL A 38 34.88 -6.33 4.72
CA VAL A 38 34.65 -7.52 3.86
C VAL A 38 33.53 -7.28 2.88
N ARG A 39 32.41 -6.67 3.31
CA ARG A 39 31.26 -6.34 2.47
C ARG A 39 31.62 -5.44 1.31
N LYS A 40 32.45 -4.41 1.55
CA LYS A 40 32.97 -3.52 0.50
C LYS A 40 33.87 -4.24 -0.50
N GLY A 41 34.64 -5.21 -0.04
CA GLY A 41 35.57 -5.98 -0.87
C GLY A 41 34.91 -7.10 -1.69
N ALA A 42 33.80 -7.65 -1.23
CA ALA A 42 33.07 -8.72 -1.90
C ALA A 42 31.54 -8.58 -1.73
N PRO A 43 30.93 -7.60 -2.38
CA PRO A 43 29.49 -7.35 -2.25
C PRO A 43 28.63 -8.52 -2.74
N THR A 44 29.15 -9.36 -3.63
CA THR A 44 28.45 -10.53 -4.18
C THR A 44 28.35 -11.73 -3.23
N LEU A 45 29.11 -11.74 -2.14
CA LEU A 45 29.02 -12.78 -1.11
C LEU A 45 27.76 -12.65 -0.23
N LEU A 46 27.18 -11.48 -0.21
CA LEU A 46 25.95 -11.22 0.54
C LEU A 46 24.76 -11.31 -0.39
N LYS A 47 23.69 -11.90 0.09
CA LYS A 47 22.41 -11.94 -0.58
C LYS A 47 21.35 -11.45 0.41
N GLU A 48 20.60 -10.41 0.05
CA GLU A 48 19.42 -10.05 0.83
C GLU A 48 18.37 -11.15 0.72
N GLY A 49 17.72 -11.46 1.84
CA GLY A 49 16.58 -12.34 1.85
C GLY A 49 15.43 -11.75 1.06
N LYS A 50 14.58 -12.59 0.52
CA LYS A 50 13.33 -12.19 -0.10
C LYS A 50 12.18 -12.48 0.84
N ASP A 51 11.41 -11.48 1.17
CA ASP A 51 10.21 -11.61 1.99
C ASP A 51 9.15 -12.49 1.31
N ALA A 52 8.42 -13.25 2.10
CA ALA A 52 7.25 -13.97 1.65
C ALA A 52 6.19 -12.98 1.14
N LYS A 53 5.29 -13.45 0.28
CA LYS A 53 4.14 -12.69 -0.21
C LYS A 53 2.88 -13.52 -0.11
N ILE A 54 1.74 -12.85 -0.08
CA ILE A 54 0.44 -13.49 -0.24
C ILE A 54 -0.17 -12.95 -1.52
N GLU A 55 -0.33 -13.81 -2.52
CA GLU A 55 -0.89 -13.47 -3.82
C GLU A 55 -2.25 -14.12 -3.99
N ILE A 56 -3.17 -13.42 -4.63
CA ILE A 56 -4.47 -13.98 -4.99
C ILE A 56 -4.39 -14.49 -6.43
N VAL A 57 -4.44 -15.80 -6.57
CA VAL A 57 -4.37 -16.47 -7.87
C VAL A 57 -5.75 -16.48 -8.50
N ASP A 58 -5.84 -16.03 -9.76
CA ASP A 58 -7.06 -16.00 -10.57
C ASP A 58 -8.27 -15.38 -9.87
N HIS A 59 -8.02 -14.44 -8.95
CA HIS A 59 -9.06 -13.76 -8.16
C HIS A 59 -9.93 -14.72 -7.32
N THR A 60 -9.44 -15.93 -7.04
CA THR A 60 -10.21 -17.00 -6.38
C THR A 60 -9.51 -17.65 -5.19
N THR A 61 -8.19 -17.62 -5.13
CA THR A 61 -7.45 -18.40 -4.14
C THR A 61 -6.23 -17.66 -3.61
N PRO A 62 -6.12 -17.43 -2.28
CA PRO A 62 -4.91 -16.91 -1.68
C PRO A 62 -3.81 -17.97 -1.68
N LYS A 63 -2.59 -17.57 -2.05
CA LYS A 63 -1.41 -18.42 -2.09
C LYS A 63 -0.23 -17.72 -1.43
N VAL A 64 0.44 -18.38 -0.50
CA VAL A 64 1.70 -17.90 0.04
C VAL A 64 2.83 -18.21 -0.95
N VAL A 65 3.55 -17.18 -1.36
CA VAL A 65 4.83 -17.30 -2.07
C VAL A 65 5.92 -17.33 -0.99
N PRO A 66 6.71 -18.41 -0.90
CA PRO A 66 7.67 -18.58 0.17
C PRO A 66 8.74 -17.49 0.20
N SER A 67 9.22 -17.19 1.42
CA SER A 67 10.41 -16.38 1.61
C SER A 67 11.68 -17.13 1.20
N GLU A 68 12.72 -16.40 0.82
CA GLU A 68 14.07 -16.93 0.66
C GLU A 68 14.98 -16.24 1.68
N ASP A 69 15.71 -17.04 2.45
CA ASP A 69 16.70 -16.48 3.36
C ASP A 69 17.84 -15.80 2.62
N GLY A 70 18.38 -14.78 3.23
CA GLY A 70 19.59 -14.12 2.79
C GLY A 70 20.84 -14.85 3.24
N VAL A 71 21.99 -14.34 2.81
CA VAL A 71 23.32 -14.77 3.26
C VAL A 71 24.02 -13.57 3.89
N GLY A 72 24.39 -13.71 5.14
CA GLY A 72 25.16 -12.73 5.90
C GLY A 72 26.49 -13.29 6.37
N PHE A 73 27.30 -12.49 7.03
CA PHE A 73 28.50 -12.95 7.70
C PHE A 73 28.17 -13.45 9.11
N ASP A 74 28.93 -14.49 9.56
CA ASP A 74 29.05 -14.76 10.98
C ASP A 74 30.15 -13.84 11.54
N GLU A 75 29.71 -12.62 11.93
CA GLU A 75 30.60 -11.51 12.30
C GLU A 75 31.51 -11.87 13.46
N GLY A 76 30.98 -12.64 14.44
CA GLY A 76 31.78 -13.12 15.57
C GLY A 76 32.91 -14.05 15.15
N LYS A 77 32.59 -15.12 14.41
CA LYS A 77 33.56 -16.06 13.90
C LYS A 77 34.58 -15.41 12.96
N LEU A 78 34.11 -14.48 12.10
CA LEU A 78 34.99 -13.75 11.21
C LEU A 78 36.03 -12.94 12.01
N ALA A 79 35.60 -12.24 13.05
CA ALA A 79 36.46 -11.41 13.88
C ALA A 79 37.47 -12.27 14.69
N GLU A 80 37.02 -13.39 15.26
CA GLU A 80 37.86 -14.33 16.00
C GLU A 80 38.92 -14.95 15.09
N SER A 81 38.52 -15.54 13.97
CA SER A 81 39.44 -16.16 12.99
C SER A 81 40.42 -15.15 12.40
N ALA A 82 39.98 -13.91 12.15
CA ALA A 82 40.87 -12.87 11.66
C ALA A 82 41.87 -12.38 12.71
N ALA A 83 41.50 -12.34 14.00
CA ALA A 83 42.43 -12.03 15.10
C ALA A 83 43.45 -13.12 15.26
N GLU A 84 43.05 -14.38 15.18
CA GLU A 84 43.97 -15.53 15.24
C GLU A 84 44.93 -15.53 14.06
N ALA A 85 44.46 -15.41 12.83
CA ALA A 85 45.30 -15.36 11.64
C ALA A 85 46.32 -14.20 11.65
N ALA A 86 45.93 -13.06 12.25
CA ALA A 86 46.82 -11.92 12.40
C ALA A 86 48.01 -12.20 13.34
N THR A 87 47.87 -13.13 14.30
CA THR A 87 48.93 -13.51 15.27
C THR A 87 49.76 -14.72 14.82
N THR A 88 49.19 -15.60 13.98
CA THR A 88 49.85 -16.83 13.52
C THR A 88 50.68 -16.64 12.25
N GLY A 89 50.57 -15.53 11.56
CA GLY A 89 51.35 -15.23 10.35
C GLY A 89 50.77 -15.79 9.05
N ASP A 90 49.74 -16.62 9.11
CA ASP A 90 49.12 -17.22 7.91
C ASP A 90 48.31 -16.18 7.08
N ARG A 91 47.82 -15.14 7.72
CA ARG A 91 47.13 -13.97 7.10
C ARG A 91 45.99 -14.32 6.15
N LYS A 92 45.46 -15.53 6.22
CA LYS A 92 44.33 -16.03 5.45
C LYS A 92 43.23 -16.46 6.40
N VAL A 93 42.02 -16.04 6.08
CA VAL A 93 40.83 -16.36 6.87
C VAL A 93 39.73 -16.81 5.92
N GLU A 94 39.11 -17.92 6.23
CA GLU A 94 37.91 -18.34 5.57
C GLU A 94 36.73 -17.48 6.08
N ILE A 95 35.99 -16.85 5.15
CA ILE A 95 34.85 -15.99 5.51
C ILE A 95 33.65 -16.90 5.82
N ALA A 96 33.37 -17.07 7.10
CA ALA A 96 32.18 -17.79 7.55
C ALA A 96 30.92 -17.00 7.22
N THR A 97 30.04 -17.61 6.44
CA THR A 97 28.69 -17.05 6.15
C THR A 97 27.63 -17.77 6.96
N LYS A 98 26.52 -17.10 7.23
CA LYS A 98 25.35 -17.68 7.87
C LYS A 98 24.06 -17.31 7.10
N SER A 99 23.06 -18.17 7.19
CA SER A 99 21.69 -17.81 6.75
C SER A 99 21.16 -16.65 7.60
N VAL A 100 20.55 -15.68 6.93
CA VAL A 100 19.85 -14.56 7.56
C VAL A 100 18.39 -14.67 7.15
N PRO A 101 17.48 -14.95 8.08
CA PRO A 101 16.07 -15.06 7.76
C PRO A 101 15.55 -13.82 7.04
N ALA A 102 14.60 -13.99 6.14
CA ALA A 102 13.84 -12.90 5.55
C ALA A 102 13.13 -12.09 6.65
N LYS A 103 12.85 -10.81 6.41
CA LYS A 103 12.18 -9.94 7.38
C LYS A 103 10.72 -10.32 7.59
N PHE A 104 10.10 -10.90 6.58
CA PHE A 104 8.77 -11.46 6.61
C PHE A 104 8.83 -12.88 6.05
N THR A 105 8.79 -13.86 6.95
CA THR A 105 9.00 -15.26 6.62
C THR A 105 7.75 -15.91 6.03
N THR A 106 7.90 -17.10 5.46
CA THR A 106 6.77 -17.93 5.02
C THR A 106 5.80 -18.20 6.18
N GLU A 107 6.32 -18.51 7.36
CA GLU A 107 5.54 -18.74 8.56
C GLU A 107 4.76 -17.49 9.00
N ASP A 108 5.37 -16.30 8.88
CA ASP A 108 4.69 -15.05 9.17
C ASP A 108 3.53 -14.80 8.19
N ALA A 109 3.73 -15.11 6.90
CA ALA A 109 2.68 -14.99 5.89
C ALA A 109 1.52 -15.97 6.13
N GLU A 110 1.80 -17.20 6.53
CA GLU A 110 0.79 -18.19 6.89
C GLU A 110 -0.01 -17.76 8.12
N LYS A 111 0.66 -17.20 9.14
CA LYS A 111 0.01 -16.66 10.36
C LYS A 111 -0.91 -15.47 10.08
N MET A 112 -0.77 -14.78 8.94
CA MET A 112 -1.70 -13.71 8.56
C MET A 112 -3.14 -14.21 8.40
N GLY A 113 -3.37 -15.49 8.15
CA GLY A 113 -4.70 -16.08 8.12
C GLY A 113 -5.59 -15.57 6.99
N VAL A 114 -5.00 -15.22 5.83
CA VAL A 114 -5.75 -14.79 4.64
C VAL A 114 -6.34 -16.00 3.94
N LYS A 115 -7.67 -16.16 3.96
CA LYS A 115 -8.32 -17.40 3.47
C LYS A 115 -9.65 -17.21 2.75
N GLU A 116 -10.36 -16.10 2.95
CA GLU A 116 -11.70 -15.88 2.42
C GLU A 116 -11.93 -14.42 2.03
N VAL A 117 -12.91 -14.15 1.16
CA VAL A 117 -13.34 -12.80 0.83
C VAL A 117 -14.21 -12.24 1.94
N VAL A 118 -13.75 -11.20 2.62
CA VAL A 118 -14.49 -10.55 3.72
C VAL A 118 -15.30 -9.34 3.26
N SER A 119 -14.93 -8.73 2.14
CA SER A 119 -15.73 -7.70 1.48
C SER A 119 -15.43 -7.66 -0.01
N SER A 120 -16.40 -7.19 -0.80
CA SER A 120 -16.23 -7.02 -2.25
C SER A 120 -17.10 -5.90 -2.77
N ILE A 121 -16.67 -5.33 -3.90
CA ILE A 121 -17.43 -4.34 -4.66
C ILE A 121 -17.02 -4.40 -6.13
N GLU A 122 -17.96 -4.11 -7.00
CA GLU A 122 -17.70 -3.83 -8.41
C GLU A 122 -18.35 -2.51 -8.82
N THR A 123 -17.70 -1.78 -9.72
CA THR A 123 -18.22 -0.52 -10.26
C THR A 123 -18.06 -0.49 -11.78
N PRO A 124 -19.08 -0.03 -12.53
CA PRO A 124 -19.02 -0.01 -14.00
C PRO A 124 -18.01 1.03 -14.51
N LEU A 125 -17.29 0.68 -15.57
CA LEU A 125 -16.47 1.62 -16.31
C LEU A 125 -17.35 2.62 -17.08
N THR A 126 -16.80 3.78 -17.35
CA THR A 126 -17.34 4.69 -18.36
C THR A 126 -16.80 4.31 -19.73
N ASN A 127 -17.47 4.70 -20.82
CA ASN A 127 -16.97 4.53 -22.17
C ASN A 127 -15.85 5.56 -22.47
N ASP A 128 -14.71 5.39 -21.77
CA ASP A 128 -13.53 6.25 -21.86
C ASP A 128 -12.27 5.36 -21.74
N ALA A 129 -11.63 5.14 -22.87
CA ALA A 129 -10.45 4.28 -22.95
C ALA A 129 -9.25 4.87 -22.19
N VAL A 130 -9.10 6.19 -22.19
CA VAL A 130 -8.00 6.89 -21.50
C VAL A 130 -8.14 6.72 -19.98
N ARG A 131 -9.34 6.95 -19.46
CA ARG A 131 -9.69 6.71 -18.07
C ARG A 131 -9.47 5.24 -17.67
N THR A 132 -9.86 4.31 -18.55
CA THR A 132 -9.68 2.87 -18.33
C THR A 132 -8.20 2.49 -18.24
N THR A 133 -7.31 3.16 -18.99
CA THR A 133 -5.85 2.98 -18.84
C THR A 133 -5.38 3.30 -17.43
N ASN A 134 -5.77 4.44 -16.86
CA ASN A 134 -5.42 4.81 -15.49
C ASN A 134 -5.94 3.78 -14.46
N LEU A 135 -7.14 3.27 -14.66
CA LEU A 135 -7.72 2.24 -13.79
C LEU A 135 -6.97 0.91 -13.88
N LYS A 136 -6.56 0.47 -15.09
CA LYS A 136 -5.73 -0.73 -15.26
C LYS A 136 -4.38 -0.59 -14.56
N VAL A 137 -3.69 0.54 -14.76
CA VAL A 137 -2.41 0.82 -14.08
C VAL A 137 -2.61 0.86 -12.57
N GLY A 138 -3.62 1.57 -12.08
CA GLY A 138 -3.90 1.70 -10.66
C GLY A 138 -4.24 0.36 -10.01
N THR A 139 -5.09 -0.45 -10.62
CA THR A 139 -5.45 -1.77 -10.07
C THR A 139 -4.24 -2.71 -10.04
N GLN A 140 -3.37 -2.72 -11.05
CA GLN A 140 -2.14 -3.52 -11.07
C GLN A 140 -1.17 -3.15 -9.93
N LYS A 141 -1.06 -1.86 -9.61
CA LYS A 141 -0.19 -1.37 -8.53
C LYS A 141 -0.73 -1.73 -7.13
N VAL A 142 -2.05 -1.79 -6.98
CA VAL A 142 -2.73 -2.02 -5.68
C VAL A 142 -2.99 -3.50 -5.43
N ALA A 143 -3.13 -4.31 -6.48
CA ALA A 143 -3.37 -5.74 -6.36
C ALA A 143 -2.27 -6.44 -5.53
N ASN A 144 -2.68 -7.42 -4.73
CA ASN A 144 -1.85 -8.19 -3.81
C ASN A 144 -1.16 -7.36 -2.70
N THR A 145 -1.64 -6.13 -2.42
CA THR A 145 -1.17 -5.37 -1.27
C THR A 145 -1.65 -6.04 0.02
N LEU A 146 -0.70 -6.49 0.83
CA LEU A 146 -0.95 -7.00 2.18
C LEU A 146 -1.01 -5.83 3.17
N VAL A 147 -2.09 -5.78 3.95
CA VAL A 147 -2.27 -4.87 5.09
C VAL A 147 -2.24 -5.70 6.37
N LYS A 148 -1.14 -5.64 7.11
CA LYS A 148 -0.94 -6.43 8.33
C LYS A 148 -1.87 -5.97 9.46
N PRO A 149 -2.04 -6.76 10.53
CA PRO A 149 -2.71 -6.31 11.75
C PRO A 149 -2.15 -4.97 12.23
N ASP A 150 -3.03 -4.05 12.63
CA ASP A 150 -2.73 -2.69 13.07
C ASP A 150 -2.07 -1.77 12.03
N GLU A 151 -1.82 -2.24 10.82
CA GLU A 151 -1.27 -1.45 9.73
C GLU A 151 -2.34 -0.56 9.08
N GLU A 152 -1.90 0.62 8.65
CA GLU A 152 -2.70 1.55 7.88
C GLU A 152 -2.39 1.43 6.39
N PHE A 153 -3.43 1.25 5.59
CA PHE A 153 -3.35 1.31 4.14
C PHE A 153 -3.58 2.75 3.66
N SER A 154 -2.76 3.20 2.73
CA SER A 154 -2.90 4.45 1.99
C SER A 154 -2.91 4.16 0.50
N LEU A 155 -3.94 4.60 -0.19
CA LEU A 155 -4.05 4.38 -1.63
C LEU A 155 -3.00 5.17 -2.42
N LEU A 156 -2.72 6.42 -2.04
CA LEU A 156 -1.66 7.21 -2.68
C LEU A 156 -0.29 6.54 -2.52
N LYS A 157 0.01 6.00 -1.34
CA LYS A 157 1.25 5.26 -1.10
C LYS A 157 1.34 4.00 -1.97
N ALA A 158 0.26 3.25 -2.11
CA ALA A 158 0.22 2.02 -2.91
C ALA A 158 0.34 2.30 -4.42
N LEU A 159 -0.25 3.39 -4.90
CA LEU A 159 -0.14 3.82 -6.29
C LEU A 159 1.28 4.33 -6.63
N GLY A 160 1.98 4.91 -5.66
CA GLY A 160 3.21 5.65 -5.90
C GLY A 160 2.97 6.92 -6.73
N PRO A 161 3.99 7.49 -7.37
CA PRO A 161 3.84 8.71 -8.17
C PRO A 161 2.81 8.54 -9.29
N ILE A 162 1.89 9.51 -9.39
CA ILE A 162 0.85 9.55 -10.43
C ILE A 162 1.34 10.43 -11.58
N ASP A 163 2.24 9.90 -12.39
CA ASP A 163 2.85 10.59 -13.52
C ASP A 163 2.95 9.68 -14.76
N ALA A 164 3.38 10.27 -15.88
CA ALA A 164 3.51 9.56 -17.15
C ALA A 164 4.60 8.47 -17.13
N ALA A 165 5.68 8.66 -16.36
CA ALA A 165 6.75 7.67 -16.24
C ALA A 165 6.27 6.38 -15.54
N HIS A 166 5.23 6.48 -14.72
CA HIS A 166 4.59 5.38 -14.01
C HIS A 166 3.33 4.84 -14.73
N GLY A 167 3.11 5.26 -15.99
CA GLY A 167 2.06 4.73 -16.87
C GLY A 167 0.71 5.44 -16.76
N PHE A 168 0.61 6.53 -16.00
CA PHE A 168 -0.63 7.30 -15.91
C PHE A 168 -0.75 8.31 -17.06
N VAL A 169 -1.98 8.54 -17.50
CA VAL A 169 -2.32 9.45 -18.60
C VAL A 169 -3.29 10.54 -18.12
N SER A 170 -3.33 11.68 -18.83
CA SER A 170 -4.26 12.76 -18.51
C SER A 170 -5.69 12.35 -18.93
N SER A 171 -6.64 12.47 -18.03
CA SER A 171 -8.06 12.19 -18.24
C SER A 171 -8.95 13.11 -17.43
N GLY A 172 -10.27 13.05 -17.67
CA GLY A 172 -11.26 13.93 -17.08
C GLY A 172 -11.34 13.82 -15.55
N VAL A 173 -11.36 14.98 -14.89
CA VAL A 173 -11.56 15.16 -13.45
C VAL A 173 -12.61 16.24 -13.20
N VAL A 174 -13.09 16.35 -11.95
CA VAL A 174 -13.91 17.47 -11.50
C VAL A 174 -13.09 18.30 -10.52
N ALA A 175 -12.72 19.51 -10.92
CA ALA A 175 -11.98 20.46 -10.10
C ALA A 175 -12.84 21.71 -9.82
N ASN A 176 -12.95 22.13 -8.56
CA ASN A 176 -13.73 23.29 -8.13
C ASN A 176 -15.19 23.32 -8.64
N GLY A 177 -15.78 22.14 -8.86
CA GLY A 177 -17.14 21.99 -9.38
C GLY A 177 -17.26 22.05 -10.91
N PHE A 178 -16.16 22.22 -11.65
CA PHE A 178 -16.09 22.25 -13.12
C PHE A 178 -15.35 21.03 -13.66
N ASN A 179 -15.63 20.67 -14.92
CA ASN A 179 -14.86 19.65 -15.62
C ASN A 179 -13.46 20.19 -15.94
N SER A 180 -12.45 19.33 -15.81
CA SER A 180 -11.05 19.63 -16.09
C SER A 180 -10.33 18.33 -16.44
N THR A 181 -9.04 18.37 -16.70
CA THR A 181 -8.19 17.20 -16.94
C THR A 181 -6.99 17.18 -16.00
N ALA A 182 -6.57 15.98 -15.58
CA ALA A 182 -5.38 15.77 -14.78
C ALA A 182 -4.81 14.37 -15.03
N LEU A 183 -3.51 14.18 -14.76
CA LEU A 183 -2.90 12.85 -14.73
C LEU A 183 -3.62 11.97 -13.70
N GLY A 184 -3.83 10.71 -14.04
CA GLY A 184 -4.55 9.79 -13.17
C GLY A 184 -6.06 10.04 -13.08
N GLY A 185 -6.64 10.87 -13.97
CA GLY A 185 -8.09 11.08 -14.00
C GLY A 185 -8.84 9.76 -14.04
N GLY A 186 -9.82 9.60 -13.14
CA GLY A 186 -10.57 8.35 -12.95
C GLY A 186 -10.17 7.50 -11.74
N LEU A 187 -8.99 7.68 -11.15
CA LEU A 187 -8.52 6.89 -9.99
C LEU A 187 -9.43 7.00 -8.75
N SER A 188 -10.25 8.03 -8.64
CA SER A 188 -11.30 8.09 -7.61
C SER A 188 -12.31 6.93 -7.68
N GLN A 189 -12.40 6.21 -8.80
CA GLN A 189 -13.19 4.98 -8.90
C GLN A 189 -12.52 3.84 -8.13
N LEU A 190 -11.20 3.67 -8.28
CA LEU A 190 -10.43 2.72 -7.49
C LEU A 190 -10.44 3.11 -6.00
N SER A 191 -10.30 4.41 -5.70
CA SER A 191 -10.41 4.93 -4.33
C SER A 191 -11.77 4.59 -3.69
N THR A 192 -12.86 4.76 -4.43
CA THR A 192 -14.21 4.38 -3.98
C THR A 192 -14.31 2.87 -3.72
N ASN A 193 -13.76 2.05 -4.59
CA ASN A 193 -13.78 0.61 -4.39
C ASN A 193 -12.96 0.22 -3.15
N THR A 194 -11.72 0.68 -3.02
CA THR A 194 -10.86 0.34 -1.89
C THR A 194 -11.39 0.88 -0.56
N PHE A 195 -12.01 2.08 -0.55
CA PHE A 195 -12.75 2.57 0.61
C PHE A 195 -13.83 1.58 1.06
N ASN A 196 -14.68 1.16 0.12
CA ASN A 196 -15.77 0.22 0.43
C ASN A 196 -15.25 -1.13 0.92
N LEU A 197 -14.07 -1.58 0.46
CA LEU A 197 -13.47 -2.82 0.97
C LEU A 197 -13.21 -2.72 2.49
N GLY A 198 -12.45 -1.71 2.93
CA GLY A 198 -12.15 -1.51 4.35
C GLY A 198 -13.40 -1.19 5.18
N TYR A 199 -14.26 -0.30 4.67
CA TYR A 199 -15.46 0.15 5.37
C TYR A 199 -16.44 -0.99 5.64
N ARG A 200 -16.68 -1.86 4.65
CA ARG A 200 -17.57 -3.03 4.77
C ARG A 200 -16.95 -4.21 5.50
N ALA A 201 -15.61 -4.28 5.57
CA ALA A 201 -14.91 -5.29 6.38
C ALA A 201 -14.84 -4.92 7.88
N GLY A 202 -15.28 -3.73 8.28
CA GLY A 202 -15.24 -3.27 9.67
C GLY A 202 -13.91 -2.64 10.07
N PHE A 203 -13.04 -2.32 9.12
CA PHE A 203 -11.78 -1.62 9.37
C PHE A 203 -12.02 -0.18 9.78
N VAL A 204 -11.04 0.43 10.46
CA VAL A 204 -11.15 1.84 10.86
C VAL A 204 -11.01 2.73 9.63
N ASP A 205 -12.02 3.58 9.39
CA ASP A 205 -11.95 4.63 8.40
C ASP A 205 -11.04 5.75 8.91
N VAL A 206 -9.90 5.94 8.26
CA VAL A 206 -8.90 6.94 8.67
C VAL A 206 -9.07 8.21 7.85
N GLU A 207 -9.25 8.07 6.53
CA GLU A 207 -9.45 9.20 5.63
C GLU A 207 -10.22 8.76 4.39
N HIS A 208 -11.34 9.43 4.13
CA HIS A 208 -12.00 9.40 2.83
C HIS A 208 -12.74 10.71 2.59
N LYS A 209 -13.00 11.03 1.33
CA LYS A 209 -13.75 12.24 0.94
C LYS A 209 -14.75 11.91 -0.16
N PRO A 210 -16.07 11.84 0.12
CA PRO A 210 -17.05 11.64 -0.92
C PRO A 210 -17.00 12.76 -1.98
N HIS A 211 -17.49 12.47 -3.19
CA HIS A 211 -17.51 13.45 -4.28
C HIS A 211 -18.49 14.59 -3.99
N SER A 212 -18.17 15.78 -4.45
CA SER A 212 -19.07 16.93 -4.35
C SER A 212 -20.31 16.81 -5.25
N LYS A 213 -20.22 16.03 -6.35
CA LYS A 213 -21.31 15.70 -7.26
C LYS A 213 -21.64 14.22 -7.15
N TYR A 214 -22.91 13.86 -7.25
CA TYR A 214 -23.35 12.48 -7.25
C TYR A 214 -23.07 11.80 -8.60
N PHE A 215 -22.52 10.59 -8.53
CA PHE A 215 -22.31 9.71 -9.67
C PHE A 215 -23.02 8.37 -9.41
N SER A 216 -24.03 8.07 -10.22
CA SER A 216 -24.89 6.87 -10.04
C SER A 216 -24.14 5.53 -10.12
N ARG A 217 -22.91 5.52 -10.66
CA ARG A 217 -22.04 4.32 -10.71
C ARG A 217 -21.43 3.95 -9.37
N TYR A 218 -21.54 4.80 -8.35
CA TYR A 218 -20.97 4.57 -7.02
C TYR A 218 -22.06 4.39 -5.96
N PRO A 219 -21.78 3.67 -4.87
CA PRO A 219 -22.66 3.62 -3.72
C PRO A 219 -22.82 5.03 -3.14
N MET A 220 -24.08 5.50 -3.08
CA MET A 220 -24.42 6.85 -2.67
C MET A 220 -23.94 7.16 -1.23
N GLY A 221 -23.19 8.24 -1.08
CA GLY A 221 -22.57 8.65 0.19
C GLY A 221 -21.29 7.91 0.54
N MET A 222 -20.99 6.81 -0.13
CA MET A 222 -19.84 5.93 0.17
C MET A 222 -18.79 6.00 -0.95
N GLU A 223 -18.62 7.15 -1.55
CA GLU A 223 -17.53 7.40 -2.50
C GLU A 223 -16.26 7.87 -1.79
N SER A 224 -15.13 7.76 -2.48
CA SER A 224 -13.88 8.37 -2.04
C SER A 224 -13.16 9.04 -3.20
N THR A 225 -12.92 10.35 -3.04
CA THR A 225 -12.13 11.17 -3.96
C THR A 225 -10.66 10.94 -3.70
N LEU A 226 -9.88 10.75 -4.77
CA LEU A 226 -8.42 10.73 -4.71
C LEU A 226 -7.87 11.98 -5.39
N TRP A 227 -6.96 12.69 -4.69
CA TRP A 227 -6.30 13.87 -5.23
C TRP A 227 -4.94 14.04 -4.56
N GLU A 228 -3.86 13.78 -5.29
CA GLU A 228 -2.51 13.89 -4.76
C GLU A 228 -2.26 15.26 -4.11
N GLY A 229 -1.69 15.24 -2.90
CA GLY A 229 -1.44 16.44 -2.10
C GLY A 229 -2.67 17.04 -1.41
N LYS A 230 -3.89 16.45 -1.57
CA LYS A 230 -5.10 17.01 -0.98
C LYS A 230 -6.00 15.97 -0.32
N TYR A 231 -6.30 14.86 -0.96
CA TYR A 231 -7.18 13.80 -0.46
C TYR A 231 -6.60 12.44 -0.75
N ASP A 232 -6.39 11.65 0.28
CA ASP A 232 -6.09 10.23 0.19
C ASP A 232 -7.33 9.39 0.52
N MET A 233 -7.22 8.08 0.36
CA MET A 233 -8.12 7.09 0.91
C MET A 233 -7.31 6.16 1.80
N ARG A 234 -7.63 6.17 3.09
CA ARG A 234 -6.87 5.46 4.11
C ARG A 234 -7.80 4.71 5.05
N PHE A 235 -7.46 3.47 5.34
CA PHE A 235 -8.11 2.70 6.40
C PHE A 235 -7.05 1.95 7.22
N LYS A 236 -7.40 1.58 8.46
CA LYS A 236 -6.53 0.79 9.34
C LYS A 236 -7.16 -0.58 9.57
N ASN A 237 -6.37 -1.64 9.40
CA ASN A 237 -6.76 -3.00 9.74
C ASN A 237 -6.71 -3.18 11.27
N ASN A 238 -7.88 -3.22 11.90
CA ASN A 238 -8.06 -3.39 13.35
C ASN A 238 -8.42 -4.84 13.72
N THR A 239 -8.01 -5.80 12.91
CA THR A 239 -8.22 -7.23 13.15
C THR A 239 -6.89 -7.93 13.44
N PRO A 240 -6.89 -9.11 14.05
CA PRO A 240 -5.66 -9.89 14.27
C PRO A 240 -5.18 -10.61 13.01
N TYR A 241 -5.86 -10.48 11.88
CA TYR A 241 -5.53 -11.13 10.62
C TYR A 241 -4.99 -10.15 9.60
N GLY A 242 -4.10 -10.61 8.71
CA GLY A 242 -3.72 -9.86 7.53
C GLY A 242 -4.88 -9.72 6.55
N ALA A 243 -4.85 -8.68 5.74
CA ALA A 243 -5.82 -8.47 4.67
C ALA A 243 -5.10 -8.19 3.34
N VAL A 244 -5.53 -8.83 2.26
CA VAL A 244 -4.95 -8.66 0.93
C VAL A 244 -5.99 -8.04 0.01
N ILE A 245 -5.62 -6.94 -0.63
CA ILE A 245 -6.45 -6.28 -1.64
C ILE A 245 -6.24 -6.97 -2.98
N ASP A 246 -7.34 -7.45 -3.57
CA ASP A 246 -7.39 -7.98 -4.91
C ASP A 246 -8.27 -7.07 -5.77
N THR A 247 -7.71 -6.47 -6.81
CA THR A 247 -8.44 -5.53 -7.67
C THR A 247 -7.97 -5.61 -9.12
N TRP A 248 -8.93 -5.55 -10.05
CA TRP A 248 -8.65 -5.66 -11.48
C TRP A 248 -9.73 -5.01 -12.33
N VAL A 249 -9.44 -4.86 -13.61
CA VAL A 249 -10.36 -4.34 -14.63
C VAL A 249 -10.70 -5.47 -15.60
N ALA A 250 -11.96 -5.82 -15.70
CA ALA A 250 -12.48 -6.80 -16.66
C ALA A 250 -13.95 -6.49 -16.98
N ASP A 251 -14.47 -7.01 -18.09
CA ASP A 251 -15.90 -7.03 -18.45
C ASP A 251 -16.64 -5.71 -18.24
N GLY A 252 -15.98 -4.59 -18.57
CA GLY A 252 -16.56 -3.26 -18.42
C GLY A 252 -16.71 -2.78 -16.98
N LYS A 253 -16.00 -3.38 -16.02
CA LYS A 253 -16.05 -3.05 -14.59
C LYS A 253 -14.67 -2.98 -13.95
N VAL A 254 -14.60 -2.29 -12.81
CA VAL A 254 -13.52 -2.43 -11.82
C VAL A 254 -14.02 -3.32 -10.71
N TYR A 255 -13.38 -4.45 -10.53
CA TYR A 255 -13.65 -5.40 -9.45
C TYR A 255 -12.66 -5.15 -8.32
N SER A 256 -13.13 -5.33 -7.10
CA SER A 256 -12.25 -5.27 -5.93
C SER A 256 -12.77 -6.21 -4.85
N LYS A 257 -11.86 -6.98 -4.24
CA LYS A 257 -12.10 -7.91 -3.14
C LYS A 257 -11.08 -7.65 -2.04
N LEU A 258 -11.48 -7.83 -0.80
CA LEU A 258 -10.59 -7.88 0.34
C LEU A 258 -10.58 -9.30 0.88
N TRP A 259 -9.42 -9.92 0.86
CA TRP A 259 -9.20 -11.27 1.37
C TRP A 259 -8.60 -11.21 2.77
N SER A 260 -9.18 -11.94 3.71
CA SER A 260 -8.74 -12.01 5.11
C SER A 260 -9.36 -13.22 5.79
N THR A 261 -9.49 -13.20 7.10
CA THR A 261 -10.42 -14.02 7.89
C THR A 261 -11.52 -13.11 8.42
N LYS A 262 -12.78 -13.49 8.29
CA LYS A 262 -13.90 -12.73 8.83
C LYS A 262 -13.72 -12.51 10.33
N TYR A 263 -13.79 -11.26 10.75
CA TYR A 263 -13.62 -10.86 12.16
C TYR A 263 -14.79 -10.03 12.67
N TRP A 264 -15.32 -9.12 11.84
CA TRP A 264 -16.44 -8.24 12.17
C TRP A 264 -17.71 -8.64 11.42
N ASP A 265 -18.85 -8.44 12.08
CA ASP A 265 -20.17 -8.37 11.43
C ASP A 265 -20.48 -6.90 11.19
N VAL A 266 -20.71 -6.53 9.92
CA VAL A 266 -20.87 -5.14 9.50
C VAL A 266 -22.18 -4.96 8.78
N GLU A 267 -22.95 -3.98 9.24
CA GLU A 267 -24.16 -3.50 8.59
C GLU A 267 -23.94 -2.06 8.12
N THR A 268 -24.18 -1.79 6.84
CA THR A 268 -24.13 -0.43 6.28
C THR A 268 -25.44 -0.07 5.61
N SER A 269 -25.88 1.16 5.75
CA SER A 269 -27.07 1.66 5.06
C SER A 269 -26.92 3.12 4.65
N THR A 270 -27.62 3.51 3.59
CA THR A 270 -27.71 4.90 3.16
C THR A 270 -29.18 5.30 3.10
N SER A 271 -29.51 6.46 3.65
CA SER A 271 -30.87 6.99 3.62
C SER A 271 -31.33 7.31 2.19
N LYS A 272 -32.63 7.46 1.99
CA LYS A 272 -33.15 8.15 0.79
C LYS A 272 -32.61 9.58 0.74
N PRO A 273 -32.43 10.17 -0.47
CA PRO A 273 -32.08 11.57 -0.62
C PRO A 273 -33.11 12.51 0.04
N TYR A 274 -32.61 13.53 0.74
CA TYR A 274 -33.43 14.58 1.36
C TYR A 274 -32.76 15.95 1.21
N ALA A 275 -33.42 17.05 1.61
CA ALA A 275 -32.94 18.42 1.49
C ALA A 275 -32.46 18.75 0.06
N GLN A 276 -33.32 18.48 -0.92
CA GLN A 276 -32.99 18.70 -2.33
C GLN A 276 -32.81 20.17 -2.67
N VAL A 277 -31.81 20.48 -3.51
CA VAL A 277 -31.51 21.83 -4.00
C VAL A 277 -31.52 21.82 -5.53
N ALA A 278 -32.33 22.65 -6.15
CA ALA A 278 -32.41 22.72 -7.60
C ALA A 278 -31.10 23.26 -8.24
N PRO A 279 -30.77 22.83 -9.46
CA PRO A 279 -29.67 23.39 -10.22
C PRO A 279 -29.92 24.89 -10.54
N THR A 280 -28.83 25.65 -10.59
CA THR A 280 -28.81 27.06 -11.02
C THR A 280 -27.88 27.23 -12.22
N THR A 281 -27.74 28.44 -12.75
CA THR A 281 -26.75 28.78 -13.76
C THR A 281 -25.50 29.33 -13.06
N LYS A 282 -24.31 28.79 -13.42
CA LYS A 282 -22.99 29.25 -12.96
C LYS A 282 -22.20 29.77 -14.14
N VAL A 283 -21.55 30.91 -13.95
CA VAL A 283 -20.59 31.47 -14.91
C VAL A 283 -19.19 30.94 -14.58
N ASN A 284 -18.53 30.36 -15.57
CA ASN A 284 -17.13 29.96 -15.46
C ASN A 284 -16.26 30.93 -16.28
N PRO A 285 -15.38 31.71 -15.63
CA PRO A 285 -14.50 32.68 -16.31
C PRO A 285 -13.21 32.06 -16.84
N ALA A 286 -12.98 30.75 -16.67
CA ALA A 286 -11.76 30.09 -17.14
C ALA A 286 -11.70 30.11 -18.68
N ARG A 287 -10.49 30.30 -19.24
CA ARG A 287 -10.25 30.32 -20.70
C ARG A 287 -10.56 28.99 -21.38
N ASP A 288 -10.42 27.90 -20.67
CA ASP A 288 -10.67 26.52 -21.07
C ASP A 288 -12.09 26.05 -20.64
N CYS A 289 -12.99 26.99 -20.41
CA CYS A 289 -14.34 26.69 -20.00
C CYS A 289 -15.09 25.90 -21.06
N GLU A 290 -15.72 24.81 -20.63
CA GLU A 290 -16.69 24.03 -21.42
C GLU A 290 -18.11 24.31 -20.90
N PRO A 291 -19.03 24.82 -21.75
CA PRO A 291 -20.40 25.02 -21.34
C PRO A 291 -21.12 23.68 -21.15
N SER A 292 -22.02 23.61 -20.17
CA SER A 292 -22.82 22.40 -19.94
C SER A 292 -24.26 22.73 -19.52
N GLY A 293 -25.19 21.84 -19.88
CA GLY A 293 -26.57 21.90 -19.42
C GLY A 293 -26.72 21.67 -17.91
N ALA A 294 -27.86 22.03 -17.36
CA ALA A 294 -28.23 21.63 -16.01
C ALA A 294 -28.48 20.12 -15.95
N GLY A 295 -28.03 19.49 -14.87
CA GLY A 295 -28.29 18.08 -14.56
C GLY A 295 -29.22 17.91 -13.36
N GLY A 296 -28.96 16.90 -12.52
CA GLY A 296 -29.79 16.59 -11.36
C GLY A 296 -29.66 17.58 -10.20
N PRO A 297 -30.64 17.59 -9.26
CA PRO A 297 -30.57 18.37 -8.04
C PRO A 297 -29.41 17.92 -7.13
N GLY A 298 -28.97 18.85 -6.27
CA GLY A 298 -28.19 18.52 -5.09
C GLY A 298 -29.11 17.90 -4.03
N PHE A 299 -28.53 17.09 -3.13
CA PHE A 299 -29.30 16.48 -2.05
C PHE A 299 -28.37 16.00 -0.93
N THR A 300 -28.96 15.71 0.21
CA THR A 300 -28.23 15.13 1.36
C THR A 300 -28.62 13.68 1.55
N VAL A 301 -27.67 12.88 2.01
CA VAL A 301 -27.89 11.52 2.49
C VAL A 301 -27.24 11.34 3.86
N THR A 302 -27.72 10.35 4.61
CA THR A 302 -27.09 9.88 5.83
C THR A 302 -26.61 8.45 5.59
N VAL A 303 -25.32 8.22 5.79
CA VAL A 303 -24.72 6.89 5.77
C VAL A 303 -24.57 6.42 7.21
N SER A 304 -25.02 5.21 7.49
CA SER A 304 -24.91 4.59 8.82
C SER A 304 -24.12 3.31 8.71
N ARG A 305 -23.30 3.04 9.73
CA ARG A 305 -22.48 1.84 9.87
C ARG A 305 -22.59 1.29 11.29
N LYS A 306 -22.78 -0.02 11.39
CA LYS A 306 -22.74 -0.76 12.65
C LYS A 306 -21.73 -1.89 12.51
N VAL A 307 -20.77 -1.94 13.41
CA VAL A 307 -19.76 -2.99 13.48
C VAL A 307 -19.95 -3.74 14.79
N SER A 308 -20.09 -5.05 14.71
CA SER A 308 -20.30 -5.90 15.88
C SER A 308 -19.50 -7.19 15.79
N ARG A 309 -19.33 -7.84 16.94
CA ARG A 309 -18.72 -9.16 17.03
C ARG A 309 -19.30 -9.88 18.25
N ASP A 310 -19.64 -11.16 18.08
CA ASP A 310 -20.18 -12.00 19.15
C ASP A 310 -21.37 -11.34 19.88
N GLY A 311 -22.23 -10.64 19.11
CA GLY A 311 -23.40 -9.92 19.63
C GLY A 311 -23.09 -8.57 20.30
N LYS A 312 -21.81 -8.21 20.49
CA LYS A 312 -21.39 -6.94 21.07
C LYS A 312 -21.15 -5.89 19.98
N ILE A 313 -21.74 -4.71 20.14
CA ILE A 313 -21.53 -3.56 19.25
C ILE A 313 -20.20 -2.89 19.63
N HIS A 314 -19.30 -2.74 18.64
CA HIS A 314 -18.03 -2.05 18.76
C HIS A 314 -18.08 -0.64 18.16
N GLU A 315 -18.87 -0.46 17.10
CA GLU A 315 -19.12 0.83 16.47
C GLU A 315 -20.59 0.94 16.05
N ASN A 316 -21.18 2.09 16.26
CA ASN A 316 -22.48 2.47 15.71
C ASN A 316 -22.40 3.95 15.34
N SER A 317 -22.10 4.22 14.10
CA SER A 317 -21.76 5.55 13.61
C SER A 317 -22.62 5.96 12.43
N SER A 318 -22.73 7.26 12.19
CA SER A 318 -23.33 7.79 10.98
C SER A 318 -22.72 9.14 10.62
N TYR A 319 -22.72 9.45 9.32
CA TYR A 319 -22.36 10.78 8.82
C TYR A 319 -23.34 11.24 7.73
N LYS A 320 -23.40 12.54 7.54
CA LYS A 320 -24.20 13.17 6.50
C LYS A 320 -23.31 13.66 5.39
N TRP A 321 -23.72 13.43 4.15
CA TRP A 321 -23.05 13.98 3.00
C TRP A 321 -24.05 14.73 2.11
N THR A 322 -23.65 15.92 1.64
CA THR A 322 -24.47 16.76 0.77
C THR A 322 -23.80 16.90 -0.59
N TYR A 323 -24.48 16.44 -1.62
CA TYR A 323 -24.10 16.64 -3.01
C TYR A 323 -24.55 17.99 -3.52
N SER A 324 -23.66 18.67 -4.22
CA SER A 324 -24.00 19.87 -4.96
C SER A 324 -24.87 19.55 -6.17
N PRO A 325 -25.81 20.42 -6.55
CA PRO A 325 -26.56 20.28 -7.79
C PRO A 325 -25.64 20.37 -9.01
N THR A 326 -25.98 19.65 -10.08
CA THR A 326 -25.29 19.81 -11.37
C THR A 326 -25.81 21.05 -12.08
N ASN A 327 -25.14 22.15 -11.82
CA ASN A 327 -25.56 23.46 -12.37
C ASN A 327 -25.29 23.53 -13.88
N ARG A 328 -26.11 24.34 -14.59
CA ARG A 328 -25.77 24.80 -15.94
C ARG A 328 -24.51 25.65 -15.87
N VAL A 329 -23.56 25.38 -16.77
CA VAL A 329 -22.33 26.18 -16.89
C VAL A 329 -22.39 27.00 -18.17
N VAL A 330 -22.20 28.31 -18.04
CA VAL A 330 -21.99 29.25 -19.16
C VAL A 330 -20.61 29.84 -19.07
N CYS A 331 -19.93 29.93 -20.19
CA CYS A 331 -18.58 30.51 -20.29
C CYS A 331 -18.69 32.01 -20.48
N LYS A 332 -17.76 32.79 -19.89
CA LYS A 332 -17.71 34.25 -20.00
C LYS A 332 -16.63 34.67 -20.98
#